data_01b62eceeb35af6235f7e986c2005eb2
#
_entry.id   01b62eceeb35af6235f7e986c2005eb2
#
_cell.length_a   1.000
_cell.length_b   1.000
_cell.length_c   1.000
_cell.angle_alpha   90.00
_cell.angle_beta   90.00
_cell.angle_gamma   90.00
#
_symmetry.space_group_name_H-M   'P 1'
#
loop_
_entity.id
_entity.type
_entity.pdbx_description
1 polymer ?
#
loop_
_entity_poly.entity_id
_entity_poly.type
_entity_poly.pdbx_seq_one_letter_code
_entity_poly.pdbx_strand_id
1 'polypeptide(L)'
;MKTSDFNYELPEELIANYPLEKRSSSRLLVHLDEIEHKSFKDVLDYFEEGDLLVVNNTSVIPARIYGHKESGGSVEVMLERVMENNKALVQIRSGRAPRIGAVIILDTFKLKCIDRQDNFFIVQFDRPP
;
A
#
# COMPACT_ATOMS: atom_id res chain seq x y z
N MET A 1 -24.84 -0.07 15.15
CA MET A 1 -24.15 0.68 14.08
C MET A 1 -23.96 -0.27 12.91
N LYS A 2 -24.43 0.09 11.72
CA LYS A 2 -24.30 -0.71 10.48
C LYS A 2 -23.33 0.00 9.54
N THR A 3 -22.69 -0.73 8.65
CA THR A 3 -21.80 -0.14 7.61
C THR A 3 -22.52 0.90 6.76
N SER A 4 -23.81 0.66 6.48
CA SER A 4 -24.67 1.61 5.75
C SER A 4 -24.82 2.98 6.42
N ASP A 5 -24.63 3.06 7.74
CA ASP A 5 -24.76 4.32 8.49
C ASP A 5 -23.64 5.32 8.16
N PHE A 6 -22.56 4.82 7.52
CA PHE A 6 -21.41 5.59 7.03
C PHE A 6 -21.43 5.84 5.54
N ASN A 7 -22.50 5.45 4.85
CA ASN A 7 -22.60 5.66 3.41
C ASN A 7 -23.04 7.09 3.12
N TYR A 8 -22.28 7.80 2.29
CA TYR A 8 -22.57 9.17 1.86
C TYR A 8 -22.08 9.36 0.43
N GLU A 9 -22.61 10.36 -0.24
CA GLU A 9 -22.15 10.75 -1.57
C GLU A 9 -20.86 11.57 -1.46
N LEU A 10 -19.77 11.05 -2.02
CA LEU A 10 -18.46 11.71 -2.06
C LEU A 10 -18.17 12.14 -3.50
N PRO A 11 -18.24 13.47 -3.81
CA PRO A 11 -17.86 14.00 -5.13
C PRO A 11 -16.38 13.74 -5.42
N GLU A 12 -16.06 13.31 -6.66
CA GLU A 12 -14.67 12.97 -7.05
C GLU A 12 -13.71 14.15 -6.92
N GLU A 13 -14.18 15.39 -7.14
CA GLU A 13 -13.38 16.61 -7.00
C GLU A 13 -12.93 16.90 -5.56
N LEU A 14 -13.55 16.26 -4.55
CA LEU A 14 -13.14 16.38 -3.15
C LEU A 14 -12.07 15.36 -2.76
N ILE A 15 -11.73 14.44 -3.66
CA ILE A 15 -10.67 13.45 -3.43
C ILE A 15 -9.32 14.06 -3.86
N ALA A 16 -8.40 14.22 -2.91
CA ALA A 16 -7.06 14.72 -3.21
C ALA A 16 -6.26 13.69 -4.02
N ASN A 17 -5.80 14.07 -5.22
CA ASN A 17 -4.99 13.22 -6.09
C ASN A 17 -3.47 13.42 -5.89
N TYR A 18 -3.07 14.52 -5.27
CA TYR A 18 -1.67 14.89 -5.05
C TYR A 18 -1.47 15.38 -3.61
N PRO A 19 -0.32 15.05 -2.99
CA PRO A 19 0.04 15.62 -1.70
C PRO A 19 0.40 17.11 -1.87
N LEU A 20 0.28 17.88 -0.79
CA LEU A 20 0.79 19.25 -0.75
C LEU A 20 2.33 19.24 -0.73
N GLU A 21 2.97 20.25 -1.32
CA GLU A 21 4.43 20.44 -1.28
C GLU A 21 4.98 20.37 0.14
N LYS A 22 4.32 21.07 1.06
CA LYS A 22 4.60 20.97 2.50
C LYS A 22 3.53 20.12 3.18
N ARG A 23 3.89 18.92 3.61
CA ARG A 23 2.94 17.99 4.28
C ARG A 23 2.25 18.62 5.48
N SER A 24 2.96 19.47 6.25
CA SER A 24 2.42 20.18 7.40
C SER A 24 1.45 21.32 7.06
N SER A 25 1.23 21.62 5.79
CA SER A 25 0.22 22.58 5.34
C SER A 25 -1.13 21.95 5.02
N SER A 26 -1.30 20.67 5.29
CA SER A 26 -2.59 19.98 5.16
C SER A 26 -3.65 20.64 6.05
N ARG A 27 -4.89 20.58 5.61
CA ARG A 27 -6.02 21.04 6.40
C ARG A 27 -6.24 20.12 7.59
N LEU A 28 -6.65 20.70 8.69
CA LEU A 28 -7.04 20.01 9.91
C LEU A 28 -8.51 20.35 10.20
N LEU A 29 -9.34 19.33 10.33
CA LEU A 29 -10.68 19.48 10.88
C LEU A 29 -10.63 19.12 12.36
N VAL A 30 -11.02 20.05 13.19
CA VAL A 30 -11.14 19.87 14.65
C VAL A 30 -12.62 19.79 14.98
N HIS A 31 -13.01 18.78 15.72
CA HIS A 31 -14.37 18.59 16.23
C HIS A 31 -14.30 18.31 17.74
N LEU A 32 -14.43 19.36 18.50
CA LEU A 32 -14.62 19.31 19.96
C LEU A 32 -16.07 19.71 20.25
N ASP A 33 -16.32 20.93 20.72
CA ASP A 33 -17.67 21.47 20.92
C ASP A 33 -18.28 21.93 19.59
N GLU A 34 -17.47 22.58 18.76
CA GLU A 34 -17.83 23.04 17.42
C GLU A 34 -16.84 22.51 16.36
N ILE A 35 -17.24 22.56 15.07
CA ILE A 35 -16.38 22.18 13.97
C ILE A 35 -15.54 23.38 13.55
N GLU A 36 -14.23 23.26 13.64
CA GLU A 36 -13.28 24.26 13.20
C GLU A 36 -12.41 23.73 12.06
N HIS A 37 -12.06 24.62 11.12
CA HIS A 37 -11.12 24.33 10.03
C HIS A 37 -9.80 25.06 10.28
N LYS A 38 -8.73 24.30 10.48
CA LYS A 38 -7.39 24.78 10.82
C LYS A 38 -6.33 24.23 9.87
N SER A 39 -5.08 24.60 10.07
CA SER A 39 -3.91 23.97 9.44
C SER A 39 -3.40 22.84 10.31
N PHE A 40 -2.81 21.79 9.72
CA PHE A 40 -2.25 20.68 10.49
C PHE A 40 -1.20 21.12 11.53
N LYS A 41 -0.53 22.24 11.33
CA LYS A 41 0.41 22.80 12.31
C LYS A 41 -0.25 23.15 13.63
N ASP A 42 -1.51 23.55 13.59
CA ASP A 42 -2.27 23.98 14.77
C ASP A 42 -2.63 22.78 15.66
N VAL A 43 -2.33 21.54 15.23
CA VAL A 43 -2.49 20.33 16.05
C VAL A 43 -1.69 20.42 17.36
N LEU A 44 -0.59 21.16 17.36
CA LEU A 44 0.26 21.34 18.54
C LEU A 44 -0.47 22.05 19.69
N ASP A 45 -1.48 22.87 19.39
CA ASP A 45 -2.26 23.62 20.37
C ASP A 45 -3.23 22.71 21.15
N TYR A 46 -3.38 21.46 20.73
CA TYR A 46 -4.28 20.48 21.34
C TYR A 46 -3.57 19.42 22.18
N PHE A 47 -2.23 19.49 22.30
CA PHE A 47 -1.46 18.59 23.15
C PHE A 47 -1.12 19.24 24.48
N GLU A 48 -1.29 18.46 25.54
CA GLU A 48 -0.94 18.85 26.90
C GLU A 48 0.13 17.92 27.48
N GLU A 49 0.80 18.36 28.54
CA GLU A 49 1.76 17.53 29.25
C GLU A 49 1.09 16.26 29.80
N GLY A 50 1.60 15.09 29.42
CA GLY A 50 1.05 13.80 29.81
C GLY A 50 0.27 13.10 28.71
N ASP A 51 -0.01 13.75 27.59
CA ASP A 51 -0.63 13.11 26.43
C ASP A 51 0.27 12.07 25.80
N LEU A 52 -0.32 11.00 25.26
CA LEU A 52 0.36 9.94 24.53
C LEU A 52 0.06 10.04 23.03
N LEU A 53 1.06 10.45 22.24
CA LEU A 53 0.97 10.44 20.78
C LEU A 53 1.45 9.11 20.20
N VAL A 54 0.53 8.32 19.67
CA VAL A 54 0.85 7.08 18.97
C VAL A 54 1.02 7.35 17.49
N VAL A 55 2.21 7.06 16.96
CA VAL A 55 2.54 7.31 15.55
C VAL A 55 2.96 6.02 14.84
N ASN A 56 2.77 5.97 13.51
CA ASN A 56 3.34 4.93 12.66
C ASN A 56 4.66 5.45 12.07
N ASN A 57 5.77 4.81 12.40
CA ASN A 57 7.10 5.14 11.89
C ASN A 57 7.61 4.16 10.83
N THR A 58 6.72 3.37 10.24
CA THR A 58 7.09 2.46 9.15
C THR A 58 7.41 3.23 7.88
N SER A 59 8.39 2.73 7.12
CA SER A 59 8.70 3.25 5.78
C SER A 59 7.86 2.54 4.73
N VAL A 60 7.29 3.31 3.82
CA VAL A 60 6.62 2.76 2.64
C VAL A 60 7.68 2.36 1.63
N ILE A 61 7.63 1.11 1.17
CA ILE A 61 8.49 0.59 0.09
C ILE A 61 7.69 0.54 -1.22
N PRO A 62 8.35 0.61 -2.40
CA PRO A 62 7.70 0.42 -3.69
C PRO A 62 7.35 -1.06 -3.90
N ALA A 63 6.31 -1.52 -3.20
CA ALA A 63 5.90 -2.93 -3.17
C ALA A 63 5.25 -3.43 -4.47
N ARG A 64 4.89 -2.52 -5.38
CA ARG A 64 4.26 -2.85 -6.67
C ARG A 64 5.29 -2.85 -7.77
N ILE A 65 5.45 -3.99 -8.44
CA ILE A 65 6.48 -4.23 -9.44
C ILE A 65 5.81 -4.75 -10.71
N TYR A 66 6.27 -4.28 -11.86
CA TYR A 66 5.76 -4.69 -13.17
C TYR A 66 6.79 -5.54 -13.91
N GLY A 67 6.30 -6.50 -14.68
CA GLY A 67 7.13 -7.39 -15.45
C GLY A 67 6.34 -8.19 -16.48
N HIS A 68 6.91 -9.26 -16.96
CA HIS A 68 6.27 -10.14 -17.94
C HIS A 68 6.61 -11.61 -17.68
N LYS A 69 5.75 -12.48 -18.14
CA LYS A 69 6.01 -13.92 -18.18
C LYS A 69 6.99 -14.22 -19.33
N GLU A 70 7.64 -15.36 -19.29
CA GLU A 70 8.45 -15.85 -20.42
C GLU A 70 7.64 -15.89 -21.74
N SER A 71 6.32 -16.09 -21.66
CA SER A 71 5.41 -16.03 -22.81
C SER A 71 5.07 -14.61 -23.28
N GLY A 72 5.64 -13.56 -22.70
CA GLY A 72 5.41 -12.15 -23.05
C GLY A 72 4.20 -11.47 -22.40
N GLY A 73 3.36 -12.22 -21.69
CA GLY A 73 2.18 -11.63 -21.02
C GLY A 73 2.56 -10.73 -19.85
N SER A 74 2.02 -9.50 -19.79
CA SER A 74 2.26 -8.54 -18.71
C SER A 74 1.79 -9.06 -17.36
N VAL A 75 2.54 -8.71 -16.32
CA VAL A 75 2.29 -9.11 -14.93
C VAL A 75 2.53 -7.92 -14.01
N GLU A 76 1.61 -7.71 -13.08
CA GLU A 76 1.78 -6.84 -11.92
C GLU A 76 1.96 -7.73 -10.69
N VAL A 77 3.01 -7.49 -9.93
CA VAL A 77 3.33 -8.21 -8.69
C VAL A 77 3.25 -7.21 -7.54
N MET A 78 2.46 -7.52 -6.54
CA MET A 78 2.36 -6.76 -5.29
C MET A 78 2.98 -7.57 -4.17
N LEU A 79 4.05 -7.04 -3.59
CA LEU A 79 4.72 -7.64 -2.43
C LEU A 79 3.85 -7.45 -1.17
N GLU A 80 3.50 -8.55 -0.52
CA GLU A 80 2.77 -8.56 0.75
C GLU A 80 3.71 -8.78 1.95
N ARG A 81 4.62 -9.74 1.80
CA ARG A 81 5.55 -10.09 2.87
C ARG A 81 6.83 -10.71 2.32
N VAL A 82 7.96 -10.21 2.80
CA VAL A 82 9.26 -10.88 2.62
C VAL A 82 9.35 -12.07 3.57
N MET A 83 9.84 -13.19 3.07
CA MET A 83 10.03 -14.45 3.79
C MET A 83 11.51 -14.83 3.76
N GLU A 84 11.88 -15.81 4.57
CA GLU A 84 13.24 -16.36 4.57
C GLU A 84 13.61 -17.03 3.23
N ASN A 85 14.91 -17.21 3.00
CA ASN A 85 15.46 -17.90 1.83
C ASN A 85 15.06 -17.29 0.49
N ASN A 86 15.11 -15.97 0.38
CA ASN A 86 14.77 -15.20 -0.83
C ASN A 86 13.37 -15.49 -1.34
N LYS A 87 12.41 -15.76 -0.47
CA LYS A 87 11.01 -15.97 -0.80
C LYS A 87 10.17 -14.76 -0.42
N ALA A 88 9.04 -14.63 -1.05
CA ALA A 88 8.02 -13.67 -0.66
C ALA A 88 6.60 -14.20 -0.92
N LEU A 89 5.67 -13.71 -0.11
CA LEU A 89 4.24 -13.79 -0.37
C LEU A 89 3.85 -12.59 -1.21
N VAL A 90 3.21 -12.82 -2.34
CA VAL A 90 2.85 -11.77 -3.29
C VAL A 90 1.44 -11.99 -3.84
N GLN A 91 0.79 -10.90 -4.23
CA GLN A 91 -0.35 -10.97 -5.14
C GLN A 91 0.16 -10.80 -6.58
N ILE A 92 -0.44 -11.54 -7.51
CA ILE A 92 -0.08 -11.44 -8.92
C ILE A 92 -1.33 -11.16 -9.74
N ARG A 93 -1.32 -10.03 -10.42
CA ARG A 93 -2.34 -9.65 -11.39
C ARG A 93 -1.81 -9.83 -12.81
N SER A 94 -2.55 -10.59 -13.62
CA SER A 94 -2.22 -10.83 -15.04
C SER A 94 -3.45 -11.35 -15.75
N GLY A 95 -3.51 -11.26 -17.07
CA GLY A 95 -4.65 -11.75 -17.85
C GLY A 95 -4.95 -13.24 -17.66
N ARG A 96 -3.92 -14.06 -17.40
CA ARG A 96 -4.05 -15.46 -16.97
C ARG A 96 -3.07 -15.72 -15.84
N ALA A 97 -3.55 -16.24 -14.71
CA ALA A 97 -2.73 -16.50 -13.53
C ALA A 97 -1.50 -17.38 -13.88
N PRO A 98 -0.32 -17.11 -13.34
CA PRO A 98 0.85 -17.96 -13.54
C PRO A 98 0.63 -19.33 -12.89
N ARG A 99 1.21 -20.37 -13.51
CA ARG A 99 1.23 -21.72 -12.91
C ARG A 99 2.40 -21.84 -11.94
N ILE A 100 2.34 -22.80 -11.03
CA ILE A 100 3.49 -23.20 -10.22
C ILE A 100 4.64 -23.58 -11.17
N GLY A 101 5.84 -23.08 -10.88
CA GLY A 101 7.01 -23.23 -11.73
C GLY A 101 7.20 -22.13 -12.78
N ALA A 102 6.19 -21.28 -13.03
CA ALA A 102 6.31 -20.18 -13.97
C ALA A 102 7.34 -19.15 -13.50
N VAL A 103 8.11 -18.62 -14.45
CA VAL A 103 9.07 -17.54 -14.22
C VAL A 103 8.45 -16.22 -14.69
N ILE A 104 8.62 -15.20 -13.85
CA ILE A 104 8.28 -13.82 -14.15
C ILE A 104 9.58 -13.04 -14.23
N ILE A 105 9.75 -12.31 -15.31
CA ILE A 105 10.92 -11.49 -15.61
C ILE A 105 10.58 -10.06 -15.25
N LEU A 106 11.35 -9.48 -14.36
CA LEU A 106 11.31 -8.09 -13.94
C LEU A 106 12.56 -7.40 -14.49
N ASP A 107 12.65 -6.08 -14.42
CA ASP A 107 13.73 -5.33 -15.06
C ASP A 107 15.15 -5.82 -14.69
N THR A 108 15.36 -6.09 -13.38
CA THR A 108 16.70 -6.40 -12.86
C THR A 108 16.84 -7.79 -12.24
N PHE A 109 15.75 -8.53 -12.09
CA PHE A 109 15.73 -9.84 -11.46
C PHE A 109 14.55 -10.69 -11.95
N LYS A 110 14.58 -11.97 -11.60
CA LYS A 110 13.52 -12.92 -11.90
C LYS A 110 12.92 -13.48 -10.62
N LEU A 111 11.64 -13.85 -10.71
CA LEU A 111 11.00 -14.60 -9.65
C LEU A 111 10.31 -15.82 -10.23
N LYS A 112 10.31 -16.90 -9.48
CA LYS A 112 9.67 -18.16 -9.82
C LYS A 112 8.51 -18.41 -8.88
N CYS A 113 7.31 -18.67 -9.41
CA CYS A 113 6.16 -19.09 -8.62
C CYS A 113 6.41 -20.50 -8.10
N ILE A 114 6.56 -20.68 -6.79
CA ILE A 114 6.86 -21.99 -6.18
C ILE A 114 5.68 -22.61 -5.48
N ASP A 115 4.70 -21.79 -5.05
CA ASP A 115 3.47 -22.27 -4.40
C ASP A 115 2.35 -21.24 -4.55
N ARG A 116 1.12 -21.65 -4.20
CA ARG A 116 -0.06 -20.80 -4.19
C ARG A 116 -0.88 -21.05 -2.93
N GLN A 117 -1.26 -19.95 -2.26
CA GLN A 117 -2.10 -19.95 -1.08
C GLN A 117 -3.28 -19.00 -1.33
N ASP A 118 -4.45 -19.56 -1.61
CA ASP A 118 -5.67 -18.83 -1.97
C ASP A 118 -5.45 -17.83 -3.12
N ASN A 119 -5.48 -16.54 -2.81
CA ASN A 119 -5.26 -15.45 -3.76
C ASN A 119 -3.79 -14.99 -3.83
N PHE A 120 -2.92 -15.58 -3.02
CA PHE A 120 -1.51 -15.26 -2.96
C PHE A 120 -0.65 -16.31 -3.64
N PHE A 121 0.54 -15.89 -4.05
CA PHE A 121 1.59 -16.76 -4.55
C PHE A 121 2.80 -16.69 -3.63
N ILE A 122 3.46 -17.82 -3.41
CA ILE A 122 4.80 -17.82 -2.85
C ILE A 122 5.75 -17.83 -4.04
N VAL A 123 6.62 -16.83 -4.07
CA VAL A 123 7.64 -16.70 -5.12
C VAL A 123 9.03 -16.81 -4.54
N GLN A 124 9.94 -17.32 -5.36
CA GLN A 124 11.38 -17.38 -5.09
C GLN A 124 12.08 -16.37 -5.98
N PHE A 125 12.84 -15.47 -5.38
CA PHE A 125 13.71 -14.53 -6.09
C PHE A 125 15.05 -15.19 -6.45
N ASP A 126 15.64 -14.80 -7.58
CA ASP A 126 16.98 -15.21 -7.99
C ASP A 126 18.11 -14.51 -7.19
N ARG A 127 17.75 -13.50 -6.41
CA ARG A 127 18.61 -12.75 -5.47
C ARG A 127 17.77 -12.30 -4.25
N PRO A 128 18.38 -11.79 -3.18
CA PRO A 128 17.62 -11.18 -2.08
C PRO A 128 16.69 -10.06 -2.57
N PRO A 129 15.44 -10.04 -2.12
CA PRO A 129 14.46 -9.04 -2.47
C PRO A 129 14.77 -7.65 -1.88
#